data_3ec94e32dd4f06324f6f0463f11b60ef
#
_entry.id   3ec94e32dd4f06324f6f0463f11b60ef
#
_cell.length_a   1.000
_cell.length_b   1.000
_cell.length_c   1.000
_cell.angle_alpha   90.00
_cell.angle_beta   90.00
_cell.angle_gamma   90.00
#
_symmetry.space_group_name_H-M   'P 1'
#
loop_
_entity.id
_entity.type
_entity.pdbx_description
1 polymer ?
#
loop_
_entity_poly.entity_id
_entity_poly.type
_entity_poly.pdbx_seq_one_letter_code
_entity_poly.pdbx_strand_id
1 'polypeptide(L)'
;MKKIIGIITGVVALLASIITIICLKIAFPFKPSFYSYSSYFDEKTVEDINKKYSYKEYGDVNSFEFALENNKIIGGITSDYAIITLINEGKVSPLRKKMEQINKQIKNPWEDYFTPEAVEQMNSFNSYLDQELLQNMYGNEYGENYIFSFSDFVIPYFINDKLLAYDTSKIFNEINMPNDPFNFNQAPTLVEALNALSGKLNDIQIQWTKNERENIALGSSINNPENNWDTTITSQNYLELINNFANMIFEGTEASISNIKRNLFDSDSDIILNNLINPTSKIDAAFIYNGDALDAYYGHDNFSAITDGDRLRIIRTKYTVRILDCFVISSSIDDNEQKKLLEYFNDIIFKDIFVTEEELNKSNPETIYQDNVILRIFDYVNYTPTAKSAYDYIYKNYFYDEETQTYDEIARSIFQVSSTNEQLGIYVKNLSPIDKETLSKLTLAFQKKLNGY
;
A
#
# COMPACT_ATOMS: atom_id res chain seq x y z
N MET A 1 59.09 -13.80 35.75
CA MET A 1 57.84 -14.61 35.78
C MET A 1 56.57 -13.78 35.67
N LYS A 2 56.29 -12.82 36.55
CA LYS A 2 54.99 -12.05 36.50
C LYS A 2 54.72 -11.36 35.19
N LYS A 3 55.71 -10.77 34.47
CA LYS A 3 55.51 -10.13 33.16
C LYS A 3 55.17 -11.15 32.06
N ILE A 4 55.75 -12.35 32.07
CA ILE A 4 55.52 -13.41 31.10
C ILE A 4 54.10 -13.99 31.29
N ILE A 5 53.68 -14.18 32.55
CA ILE A 5 52.32 -14.62 32.88
C ILE A 5 51.30 -13.60 32.39
N GLY A 6 51.53 -12.29 32.57
CA GLY A 6 50.64 -11.24 32.08
C GLY A 6 50.51 -11.23 30.56
N ILE A 7 51.61 -11.46 29.83
CA ILE A 7 51.58 -11.54 28.36
C ILE A 7 50.80 -12.79 27.90
N ILE A 8 51.03 -13.93 28.49
CA ILE A 8 50.33 -15.19 28.17
C ILE A 8 48.82 -15.02 28.45
N THR A 9 48.46 -14.47 29.58
CA THR A 9 47.04 -14.19 29.92
C THR A 9 46.40 -13.25 28.93
N GLY A 10 47.08 -12.20 28.49
CA GLY A 10 46.60 -11.27 27.47
C GLY A 10 46.38 -11.96 26.10
N VAL A 11 47.31 -12.81 25.67
CA VAL A 11 47.18 -13.56 24.41
C VAL A 11 46.03 -14.56 24.46
N VAL A 12 45.88 -15.27 25.58
CA VAL A 12 44.75 -16.22 25.77
C VAL A 12 43.42 -15.50 25.76
N ALA A 13 43.30 -14.34 26.44
CA ALA A 13 42.09 -13.54 26.44
C ALA A 13 41.75 -13.02 25.03
N LEU A 14 42.74 -12.58 24.25
CA LEU A 14 42.55 -12.14 22.87
C LEU A 14 42.07 -13.28 21.98
N LEU A 15 42.69 -14.47 22.07
CA LEU A 15 42.27 -15.64 21.31
C LEU A 15 40.86 -16.09 21.68
N ALA A 16 40.52 -16.09 22.98
CA ALA A 16 39.16 -16.42 23.42
C ALA A 16 38.14 -15.42 22.87
N SER A 17 38.44 -14.11 22.85
CA SER A 17 37.58 -13.07 22.27
C SER A 17 37.40 -13.29 20.75
N ILE A 18 38.44 -13.59 20.01
CA ILE A 18 38.38 -13.88 18.57
C ILE A 18 37.52 -15.12 18.30
N ILE A 19 37.71 -16.18 19.05
CA ILE A 19 36.92 -17.42 18.93
C ILE A 19 35.44 -17.12 19.25
N THR A 20 35.15 -16.35 20.28
CA THR A 20 33.79 -15.94 20.64
C THR A 20 33.13 -15.14 19.50
N ILE A 21 33.87 -14.19 18.92
CA ILE A 21 33.36 -13.40 17.77
C ILE A 21 33.07 -14.30 16.56
N ILE A 22 33.98 -15.26 16.28
CA ILE A 22 33.78 -16.21 15.18
C ILE A 22 32.56 -17.10 15.46
N CYS A 23 32.46 -17.65 16.67
CA CYS A 23 31.29 -18.45 17.06
C CYS A 23 29.98 -17.66 16.98
N LEU A 24 29.98 -16.39 17.42
CA LEU A 24 28.82 -15.52 17.31
C LEU A 24 28.46 -15.22 15.85
N LYS A 25 29.43 -14.96 14.97
CA LYS A 25 29.19 -14.78 13.53
C LYS A 25 28.64 -16.04 12.85
N ILE A 26 29.05 -17.21 13.28
CA ILE A 26 28.55 -18.50 12.76
C ILE A 26 27.13 -18.77 13.30
N ALA A 27 26.91 -18.55 14.59
CA ALA A 27 25.61 -18.76 15.23
C ALA A 27 24.55 -17.72 14.81
N PHE A 28 24.98 -16.49 14.56
CA PHE A 28 24.12 -15.38 14.17
C PHE A 28 24.69 -14.69 12.91
N PRO A 29 24.53 -15.34 11.73
CA PRO A 29 25.00 -14.74 10.49
C PRO A 29 24.28 -13.42 10.24
N PHE A 30 25.04 -12.43 9.75
CA PHE A 30 24.44 -11.16 9.33
C PHE A 30 23.45 -11.43 8.20
N LYS A 31 22.21 -10.97 8.38
CA LYS A 31 21.17 -11.02 7.37
C LYS A 31 20.88 -9.59 6.90
N PRO A 32 21.02 -9.31 5.60
CA PRO A 32 20.63 -8.03 5.05
C PRO A 32 19.15 -7.76 5.33
N SER A 33 18.80 -6.48 5.57
CA SER A 33 17.43 -6.11 5.93
C SER A 33 16.56 -5.92 4.68
N PHE A 34 15.33 -6.44 4.75
CA PHE A 34 14.25 -6.26 3.81
C PHE A 34 13.07 -5.58 4.53
N TYR A 35 12.54 -4.50 3.97
CA TYR A 35 11.49 -3.71 4.62
C TYR A 35 10.15 -3.86 3.90
N SER A 36 9.07 -3.91 4.67
CA SER A 36 7.68 -3.85 4.18
C SER A 36 6.81 -3.04 5.12
N TYR A 37 5.62 -2.68 4.69
CA TYR A 37 4.60 -2.15 5.60
C TYR A 37 4.30 -3.15 6.71
N SER A 38 3.82 -2.64 7.85
CA SER A 38 3.31 -3.48 8.93
C SER A 38 2.15 -4.34 8.45
N SER A 39 2.07 -5.57 8.94
CA SER A 39 0.99 -6.52 8.64
C SER A 39 0.79 -6.88 7.16
N TYR A 40 1.83 -6.71 6.32
CA TYR A 40 1.74 -6.92 4.86
C TYR A 40 1.98 -8.36 4.39
N PHE A 41 2.48 -9.21 5.29
CA PHE A 41 2.73 -10.63 5.04
C PHE A 41 2.18 -11.49 6.17
N ASP A 42 1.66 -12.64 5.82
CA ASP A 42 1.31 -13.69 6.78
C ASP A 42 2.56 -14.22 7.51
N GLU A 43 2.34 -14.85 8.65
CA GLU A 43 3.40 -15.34 9.55
C GLU A 43 4.37 -16.30 8.83
N LYS A 44 3.86 -17.19 7.98
CA LYS A 44 4.65 -18.14 7.20
C LYS A 44 5.56 -17.46 6.20
N THR A 45 5.06 -16.43 5.51
CA THR A 45 5.87 -15.66 4.56
C THR A 45 6.97 -14.87 5.28
N VAL A 46 6.66 -14.26 6.44
CA VAL A 46 7.65 -13.60 7.30
C VAL A 46 8.73 -14.58 7.78
N GLU A 47 8.34 -15.79 8.20
CA GLU A 47 9.29 -16.84 8.57
C GLU A 47 10.19 -17.24 7.39
N ASP A 48 9.61 -17.40 6.19
CA ASP A 48 10.37 -17.74 5.00
C ASP A 48 11.36 -16.62 4.64
N ILE A 49 10.96 -15.37 4.65
CA ILE A 49 11.87 -14.22 4.44
C ILE A 49 13.00 -14.25 5.48
N ASN A 50 12.65 -14.48 6.76
CA ASN A 50 13.61 -14.49 7.87
C ASN A 50 14.63 -15.65 7.83
N LYS A 51 14.47 -16.66 6.97
CA LYS A 51 15.50 -17.69 6.77
C LYS A 51 16.79 -17.11 6.18
N LYS A 52 16.69 -16.15 5.24
CA LYS A 52 17.85 -15.55 4.56
C LYS A 52 18.04 -14.06 4.83
N TYR A 53 16.96 -13.32 5.04
CA TYR A 53 16.96 -11.87 5.21
C TYR A 53 16.41 -11.49 6.59
N SER A 54 16.67 -10.27 7.05
CA SER A 54 16.09 -9.71 8.26
C SER A 54 14.84 -8.92 7.85
N TYR A 55 13.66 -9.51 7.94
CA TYR A 55 12.41 -8.82 7.72
C TYR A 55 12.18 -7.74 8.78
N LYS A 56 11.78 -6.56 8.35
CA LYS A 56 11.41 -5.46 9.22
C LYS A 56 10.22 -4.71 8.67
N GLU A 57 9.37 -4.28 9.56
CA GLU A 57 8.20 -3.47 9.26
C GLU A 57 8.47 -1.99 9.47
N TYR A 58 7.78 -1.16 8.71
CA TYR A 58 7.77 0.29 8.86
C TYR A 58 6.33 0.82 8.80
N GLY A 59 6.08 1.93 9.50
CA GLY A 59 4.75 2.54 9.58
C GLY A 59 4.54 3.74 8.66
N ASP A 60 5.62 4.28 8.04
CA ASP A 60 5.53 5.41 7.12
C ASP A 60 6.56 5.32 5.99
N VAL A 61 6.17 5.81 4.82
CA VAL A 61 6.97 5.73 3.58
C VAL A 61 8.32 6.45 3.70
N ASN A 62 8.39 7.55 4.47
CA ASN A 62 9.64 8.30 4.64
C ASN A 62 10.71 7.46 5.35
N SER A 63 10.30 6.55 6.24
CA SER A 63 11.21 5.61 6.91
C SER A 63 11.82 4.61 5.92
N PHE A 64 11.05 4.15 4.93
CA PHE A 64 11.55 3.30 3.86
C PHE A 64 12.52 4.06 2.95
N GLU A 65 12.13 5.24 2.46
CA GLU A 65 12.97 6.11 1.62
C GLU A 65 14.31 6.36 2.31
N PHE A 66 14.29 6.80 3.57
CA PHE A 66 15.51 7.04 4.35
C PHE A 66 16.39 5.78 4.47
N ALA A 67 15.79 4.61 4.69
CA ALA A 67 16.55 3.38 4.83
C ALA A 67 17.21 2.96 3.52
N LEU A 68 16.52 3.08 2.38
CA LEU A 68 17.04 2.75 1.06
C LEU A 68 18.12 3.73 0.61
N GLU A 69 17.91 5.03 0.78
CA GLU A 69 18.86 6.09 0.45
C GLU A 69 20.20 5.94 1.19
N ASN A 70 20.14 5.50 2.44
CA ASN A 70 21.30 5.30 3.29
C ASN A 70 21.86 3.87 3.23
N ASN A 71 21.46 3.07 2.24
CA ASN A 71 21.94 1.71 2.01
C ASN A 71 21.77 0.78 3.24
N LYS A 72 20.72 0.99 4.03
CA LYS A 72 20.41 0.19 5.23
C LYS A 72 19.60 -1.05 4.91
N ILE A 73 18.95 -1.07 3.74
CA ILE A 73 18.13 -2.17 3.24
C ILE A 73 18.55 -2.56 1.82
N ILE A 74 18.33 -3.80 1.48
CA ILE A 74 18.64 -4.34 0.14
C ILE A 74 17.47 -4.25 -0.84
N GLY A 75 16.28 -3.96 -0.32
CA GLY A 75 15.03 -3.84 -1.06
C GLY A 75 13.85 -3.92 -0.11
N GLY A 76 12.67 -3.91 -0.67
CA GLY A 76 11.43 -3.97 0.10
C GLY A 76 10.21 -3.68 -0.74
N ILE A 77 9.06 -3.50 -0.06
CA ILE A 77 7.81 -3.09 -0.67
C ILE A 77 7.47 -1.69 -0.19
N THR A 78 7.16 -0.80 -1.13
CA THR A 78 6.71 0.57 -0.84
C THR A 78 5.84 1.12 -1.98
N SER A 79 5.24 2.30 -1.77
CA SER A 79 4.30 2.89 -2.72
C SER A 79 5.01 3.55 -3.92
N ASP A 80 4.35 3.50 -5.05
CA ASP A 80 4.78 3.96 -6.37
C ASP A 80 5.32 5.39 -6.39
N TYR A 81 4.68 6.31 -5.70
CA TYR A 81 5.07 7.72 -5.63
C TYR A 81 6.42 7.96 -4.90
N ALA A 82 6.80 7.05 -4.00
CA ALA A 82 8.12 7.07 -3.38
C ALA A 82 9.15 6.42 -4.31
N ILE A 83 8.76 5.32 -4.95
CA ILE A 83 9.63 4.58 -5.85
C ILE A 83 10.12 5.44 -7.00
N ILE A 84 9.26 6.25 -7.62
CA ILE A 84 9.65 7.12 -8.73
C ILE A 84 10.72 8.13 -8.30
N THR A 85 10.63 8.67 -7.09
CA THR A 85 11.64 9.56 -6.52
C THR A 85 12.97 8.82 -6.34
N LEU A 86 12.93 7.61 -5.77
CA LEU A 86 14.11 6.78 -5.54
C LEU A 86 14.76 6.29 -6.84
N ILE A 87 13.98 6.03 -7.90
CA ILE A 87 14.52 5.71 -9.25
C ILE A 87 15.30 6.92 -9.80
N ASN A 88 14.72 8.11 -9.74
CA ASN A 88 15.36 9.34 -10.21
C ASN A 88 16.57 9.79 -9.36
N GLU A 89 16.70 9.25 -8.16
CA GLU A 89 17.89 9.41 -7.32
C GLU A 89 18.94 8.30 -7.55
N GLY A 90 18.66 7.35 -8.44
CA GLY A 90 19.54 6.21 -8.72
C GLY A 90 19.65 5.23 -7.57
N LYS A 91 18.64 5.13 -6.70
CA LYS A 91 18.64 4.27 -5.51
C LYS A 91 17.97 2.92 -5.73
N VAL A 92 17.20 2.77 -6.81
CA VAL A 92 16.52 1.54 -7.19
C VAL A 92 17.13 1.00 -8.47
N SER A 93 17.40 -0.31 -8.50
CA SER A 93 17.91 -1.02 -9.69
C SER A 93 16.78 -1.55 -10.56
N PRO A 94 16.94 -1.56 -11.89
CA PRO A 94 16.01 -2.27 -12.76
C PRO A 94 16.08 -3.77 -12.49
N LEU A 95 14.91 -4.42 -12.43
CA LEU A 95 14.79 -5.82 -12.04
C LEU A 95 14.04 -6.69 -13.07
N ARG A 96 13.20 -6.10 -13.94
CA ARG A 96 12.34 -6.83 -14.90
C ARG A 96 13.13 -7.83 -15.75
N LYS A 97 14.16 -7.37 -16.44
CA LYS A 97 15.00 -8.21 -17.30
C LYS A 97 15.65 -9.38 -16.55
N LYS A 98 16.04 -9.16 -15.30
CA LYS A 98 16.59 -10.21 -14.43
C LYS A 98 15.52 -11.22 -14.04
N MET A 99 14.30 -10.74 -13.69
CA MET A 99 13.18 -11.62 -13.37
C MET A 99 12.73 -12.48 -14.53
N GLU A 100 12.66 -11.94 -15.75
CA GLU A 100 12.34 -12.71 -16.97
C GLU A 100 13.37 -13.84 -17.25
N GLN A 101 14.62 -13.66 -16.81
CA GLN A 101 15.64 -14.71 -16.90
C GLN A 101 15.50 -15.76 -15.78
N ILE A 102 15.10 -15.37 -14.59
CA ILE A 102 14.96 -16.23 -13.41
C ILE A 102 13.66 -17.03 -13.49
N ASN A 103 12.54 -16.38 -13.66
CA ASN A 103 11.24 -17.00 -13.68
C ASN A 103 10.84 -17.46 -15.09
N LYS A 104 10.91 -18.79 -15.31
CA LYS A 104 10.57 -19.40 -16.60
C LYS A 104 9.07 -19.49 -16.89
N GLN A 105 8.23 -19.11 -15.96
CA GLN A 105 6.78 -18.98 -16.18
C GLN A 105 6.44 -17.69 -16.93
N ILE A 106 7.31 -16.67 -16.91
CA ILE A 106 7.13 -15.43 -17.66
C ILE A 106 7.35 -15.71 -19.15
N LYS A 107 6.26 -15.98 -19.87
CA LYS A 107 6.26 -16.30 -21.32
C LYS A 107 5.51 -15.25 -22.14
N ASN A 108 4.63 -14.51 -21.51
CA ASN A 108 3.83 -13.44 -22.11
C ASN A 108 4.49 -12.08 -21.81
N PRO A 109 4.05 -11.01 -22.49
CA PRO A 109 4.41 -9.66 -22.07
C PRO A 109 4.19 -9.45 -20.57
N TRP A 110 5.11 -8.71 -19.93
CA TRP A 110 5.09 -8.47 -18.49
C TRP A 110 3.75 -7.96 -17.98
N GLU A 111 3.14 -7.06 -18.73
CA GLU A 111 1.89 -6.40 -18.41
C GLU A 111 0.69 -7.36 -18.38
N ASP A 112 0.74 -8.49 -19.11
CA ASP A 112 -0.35 -9.48 -19.17
C ASP A 112 -0.59 -10.23 -17.85
N TYR A 113 0.40 -10.18 -16.96
CA TYR A 113 0.29 -10.83 -15.64
C TYR A 113 -0.37 -9.94 -14.57
N PHE A 114 -0.63 -8.67 -14.89
CA PHE A 114 -1.17 -7.72 -13.94
C PHE A 114 -2.56 -7.22 -14.34
N THR A 115 -3.32 -6.73 -13.35
CA THR A 115 -4.62 -6.12 -13.60
C THR A 115 -4.48 -4.86 -14.46
N PRO A 116 -5.50 -4.51 -15.27
CA PRO A 116 -5.46 -3.31 -16.10
C PRO A 116 -5.17 -2.03 -15.30
N GLU A 117 -5.71 -1.94 -14.09
CA GLU A 117 -5.52 -0.81 -13.17
C GLU A 117 -4.05 -0.68 -12.72
N ALA A 118 -3.39 -1.80 -12.43
CA ALA A 118 -1.96 -1.81 -12.07
C ALA A 118 -1.09 -1.41 -13.26
N VAL A 119 -1.41 -1.89 -14.47
CA VAL A 119 -0.69 -1.51 -15.69
C VAL A 119 -0.88 -0.04 -16.00
N GLU A 120 -2.10 0.49 -15.92
CA GLU A 120 -2.39 1.91 -16.09
C GLU A 120 -1.60 2.76 -15.09
N GLN A 121 -1.59 2.34 -13.81
CA GLN A 121 -0.87 3.03 -12.73
C GLN A 121 0.64 3.06 -13.01
N MET A 122 1.25 1.93 -13.35
CA MET A 122 2.67 1.89 -13.74
C MET A 122 2.99 2.82 -14.90
N ASN A 123 2.17 2.78 -15.95
CA ASN A 123 2.39 3.59 -17.15
C ASN A 123 2.28 5.09 -16.87
N SER A 124 1.45 5.50 -15.92
CA SER A 124 1.29 6.91 -15.55
C SER A 124 2.58 7.53 -14.99
N PHE A 125 3.47 6.72 -14.41
CA PHE A 125 4.75 7.18 -13.87
C PHE A 125 5.87 7.32 -14.91
N ASN A 126 5.71 6.79 -16.12
CA ASN A 126 6.75 6.85 -17.15
C ASN A 126 7.17 8.28 -17.53
N SER A 127 6.23 9.23 -17.46
CA SER A 127 6.51 10.65 -17.74
C SER A 127 7.38 11.35 -16.69
N TYR A 128 7.52 10.77 -15.50
CA TYR A 128 8.33 11.33 -14.41
C TYR A 128 9.75 10.77 -14.36
N LEU A 129 10.09 9.76 -15.20
CA LEU A 129 11.43 9.15 -15.21
C LEU A 129 12.48 10.07 -15.84
N ASP A 130 13.60 10.23 -15.17
CA ASP A 130 14.79 10.89 -15.69
C ASP A 130 15.54 9.95 -16.65
N GLN A 131 15.15 9.98 -17.93
CA GLN A 131 15.73 9.10 -18.95
C GLN A 131 17.23 9.32 -19.14
N GLU A 132 17.74 10.55 -18.99
CA GLU A 132 19.16 10.85 -19.13
C GLU A 132 19.97 10.19 -18.01
N LEU A 133 19.53 10.34 -16.77
CA LEU A 133 20.15 9.65 -15.63
C LEU A 133 20.15 8.13 -15.82
N LEU A 134 19.01 7.56 -16.19
CA LEU A 134 18.86 6.12 -16.36
C LEU A 134 19.71 5.56 -17.51
N GLN A 135 19.81 6.29 -18.61
CA GLN A 135 20.72 5.95 -19.70
C GLN A 135 22.19 5.99 -19.26
N ASN A 136 22.59 6.98 -18.48
CA ASN A 136 23.94 7.06 -17.94
C ASN A 136 24.27 5.89 -16.99
N MET A 137 23.29 5.45 -16.20
CA MET A 137 23.48 4.36 -15.24
C MET A 137 23.42 2.96 -15.87
N TYR A 138 22.46 2.72 -16.75
CA TYR A 138 22.07 1.39 -17.20
C TYR A 138 22.13 1.20 -18.73
N GLY A 139 22.46 2.24 -19.51
CA GLY A 139 22.50 2.18 -20.97
C GLY A 139 23.45 1.13 -21.53
N ASN A 140 24.56 0.85 -20.84
CA ASN A 140 25.50 -0.22 -21.23
C ASN A 140 24.87 -1.62 -21.18
N GLU A 141 23.94 -1.86 -20.25
CA GLU A 141 23.25 -3.15 -20.09
C GLU A 141 22.01 -3.26 -20.99
N TYR A 142 21.29 -2.15 -21.15
CA TYR A 142 19.99 -2.12 -21.85
C TYR A 142 20.09 -1.67 -23.30
N GLY A 143 21.14 -0.93 -23.68
CA GLY A 143 21.36 -0.35 -25.00
C GLY A 143 21.21 1.18 -25.00
N GLU A 144 21.98 1.84 -25.87
CA GLU A 144 22.09 3.33 -25.92
C GLU A 144 20.77 4.07 -26.20
N ASN A 145 19.77 3.39 -26.77
CA ASN A 145 18.48 3.99 -27.11
C ASN A 145 17.31 3.35 -26.36
N TYR A 146 17.59 2.62 -25.27
CA TYR A 146 16.51 2.01 -24.47
C TYR A 146 15.74 3.10 -23.73
N ILE A 147 14.42 3.07 -23.84
CA ILE A 147 13.54 3.97 -23.09
C ILE A 147 13.05 3.22 -21.86
N PHE A 148 13.51 3.64 -20.69
CA PHE A 148 13.12 3.03 -19.43
C PHE A 148 11.65 3.32 -19.10
N SER A 149 10.99 2.32 -18.58
CA SER A 149 9.63 2.41 -18.01
C SER A 149 9.68 2.16 -16.50
N PHE A 150 8.67 2.63 -15.77
CA PHE A 150 8.54 2.36 -14.34
C PHE A 150 8.49 0.86 -14.06
N SER A 151 7.85 0.08 -14.95
CA SER A 151 7.75 -1.39 -14.86
C SER A 151 9.10 -2.11 -15.00
N ASP A 152 10.16 -1.45 -15.46
CA ASP A 152 11.52 -2.04 -15.46
C ASP A 152 12.10 -2.18 -14.06
N PHE A 153 11.62 -1.37 -13.11
CA PHE A 153 12.19 -1.22 -11.76
C PHE A 153 11.38 -1.92 -10.67
N VAL A 154 10.15 -2.37 -10.97
CA VAL A 154 9.22 -2.83 -9.95
C VAL A 154 8.58 -4.18 -10.29
N ILE A 155 8.18 -4.91 -9.23
CA ILE A 155 7.16 -5.96 -9.34
C ILE A 155 5.95 -5.44 -8.57
N PRO A 156 4.82 -5.14 -9.24
CA PRO A 156 3.59 -4.74 -8.59
C PRO A 156 3.09 -5.83 -7.64
N TYR A 157 2.60 -5.43 -6.46
CA TYR A 157 2.19 -6.36 -5.42
C TYR A 157 0.74 -6.19 -5.03
N PHE A 158 0.37 -5.05 -4.41
CA PHE A 158 -1.00 -4.68 -4.13
C PHE A 158 -1.36 -3.34 -4.77
N ILE A 159 -2.65 -3.17 -5.05
CA ILE A 159 -3.20 -1.91 -5.53
C ILE A 159 -4.40 -1.54 -4.68
N ASN A 160 -4.44 -0.29 -4.22
CA ASN A 160 -5.48 0.19 -3.33
C ASN A 160 -5.97 1.56 -3.77
N ASP A 161 -7.24 1.86 -3.50
CA ASP A 161 -7.80 3.21 -3.60
C ASP A 161 -8.47 3.62 -2.28
N LYS A 162 -8.66 4.91 -2.09
CA LYS A 162 -9.32 5.42 -0.89
C LYS A 162 -10.82 5.57 -1.09
N LEU A 163 -11.55 5.24 -0.04
CA LEU A 163 -13.00 5.33 0.02
C LEU A 163 -13.46 5.74 1.42
N LEU A 164 -14.69 6.17 1.52
CA LEU A 164 -15.32 6.51 2.80
C LEU A 164 -16.14 5.30 3.28
N ALA A 165 -15.63 4.61 4.30
CA ALA A 165 -16.30 3.49 4.95
C ALA A 165 -17.08 3.98 6.17
N TYR A 166 -18.24 3.39 6.47
CA TYR A 166 -19.06 3.77 7.61
C TYR A 166 -19.84 2.59 8.19
N ASP A 167 -20.13 2.65 9.49
CA ASP A 167 -20.92 1.64 10.22
C ASP A 167 -22.41 2.02 10.19
N THR A 168 -23.21 1.23 9.49
CA THR A 168 -24.67 1.46 9.36
C THR A 168 -25.40 1.39 10.69
N SER A 169 -24.93 0.57 11.62
CA SER A 169 -25.54 0.46 12.95
C SER A 169 -25.37 1.75 13.77
N LYS A 170 -24.29 2.49 13.54
CA LYS A 170 -24.03 3.79 14.19
C LYS A 170 -24.75 4.94 13.46
N ILE A 171 -24.73 4.93 12.12
CA ILE A 171 -25.29 6.02 11.30
C ILE A 171 -26.82 5.94 11.23
N PHE A 172 -27.39 4.75 11.04
CA PHE A 172 -28.83 4.55 10.79
C PHE A 172 -29.53 3.80 11.94
N ASN A 173 -28.79 3.26 12.91
CA ASN A 173 -29.25 2.29 13.90
C ASN A 173 -29.87 1.03 13.23
N GLU A 174 -29.33 0.63 12.08
CA GLU A 174 -29.75 -0.50 11.26
C GLU A 174 -28.54 -1.32 10.80
N ILE A 175 -28.77 -2.60 10.53
CA ILE A 175 -27.80 -3.54 9.94
C ILE A 175 -28.38 -4.10 8.65
N ASN A 176 -27.58 -4.81 7.86
CA ASN A 176 -28.03 -5.44 6.59
C ASN A 176 -28.63 -4.43 5.59
N MET A 177 -28.13 -3.21 5.57
CA MET A 177 -28.56 -2.18 4.63
C MET A 177 -28.08 -2.48 3.21
N PRO A 178 -28.77 -1.93 2.15
CA PRO A 178 -28.28 -2.01 0.79
C PRO A 178 -26.89 -1.35 0.64
N ASN A 179 -26.20 -1.66 -0.45
CA ASN A 179 -24.86 -1.13 -0.70
C ASN A 179 -24.81 0.41 -0.78
N ASP A 180 -25.84 1.02 -1.35
CA ASP A 180 -25.97 2.48 -1.41
C ASP A 180 -27.27 2.96 -0.77
N PRO A 181 -27.33 3.12 0.58
CA PRO A 181 -28.53 3.61 1.26
C PRO A 181 -28.79 5.10 1.04
N PHE A 182 -27.81 5.85 0.46
CA PHE A 182 -27.97 7.25 0.11
C PHE A 182 -28.49 7.47 -1.30
N ASN A 183 -28.52 6.44 -2.15
CA ASN A 183 -29.02 6.46 -3.53
C ASN A 183 -28.34 7.53 -4.40
N PHE A 184 -27.03 7.61 -4.38
CA PHE A 184 -26.28 8.51 -5.25
C PHE A 184 -26.41 8.08 -6.72
N ASN A 185 -26.89 8.97 -7.58
CA ASN A 185 -27.01 8.70 -9.03
C ASN A 185 -25.64 8.64 -9.72
N GLN A 186 -24.67 9.36 -9.19
CA GLN A 186 -23.25 9.38 -9.58
C GLN A 186 -22.41 9.46 -8.32
N ALA A 187 -21.12 9.15 -8.43
CA ALA A 187 -20.20 9.27 -7.31
C ALA A 187 -20.22 10.71 -6.73
N PRO A 188 -20.51 10.86 -5.44
CA PRO A 188 -20.56 12.16 -4.79
C PRO A 188 -19.15 12.74 -4.63
N THR A 189 -19.03 14.05 -4.58
CA THR A 189 -17.83 14.70 -4.06
C THR A 189 -17.64 14.32 -2.60
N LEU A 190 -16.43 14.48 -2.08
CA LEU A 190 -16.17 14.22 -0.67
C LEU A 190 -17.07 15.06 0.25
N VAL A 191 -17.31 16.32 -0.10
CA VAL A 191 -18.23 17.23 0.63
C VAL A 191 -19.66 16.69 0.64
N GLU A 192 -20.18 16.24 -0.51
CA GLU A 192 -21.53 15.66 -0.60
C GLU A 192 -21.64 14.38 0.21
N ALA A 193 -20.63 13.51 0.19
CA ALA A 193 -20.59 12.29 0.98
C ALA A 193 -20.59 12.57 2.49
N LEU A 194 -19.75 13.51 2.93
CA LEU A 194 -19.69 13.93 4.34
C LEU A 194 -21.01 14.59 4.80
N ASN A 195 -21.65 15.42 3.97
CA ASN A 195 -22.94 16.00 4.25
C ASN A 195 -24.06 14.94 4.35
N ALA A 196 -24.04 13.94 3.48
CA ALA A 196 -25.00 12.84 3.54
C ALA A 196 -24.89 12.05 4.86
N LEU A 197 -23.68 11.77 5.31
CA LEU A 197 -23.43 11.10 6.59
C LEU A 197 -23.82 11.99 7.77
N SER A 198 -23.37 13.26 7.81
CA SER A 198 -23.65 14.19 8.90
C SER A 198 -25.13 14.57 8.99
N GLY A 199 -25.87 14.54 7.88
CA GLY A 199 -27.33 14.72 7.88
C GLY A 199 -28.11 13.60 8.60
N LYS A 200 -27.44 12.47 8.96
CA LYS A 200 -28.06 11.38 9.73
C LYS A 200 -27.74 11.45 11.23
N LEU A 201 -26.63 12.07 11.61
CA LEU A 201 -26.18 12.19 13.00
C LEU A 201 -25.83 13.65 13.32
N ASN A 202 -26.27 14.13 14.49
CA ASN A 202 -25.93 15.47 14.96
C ASN A 202 -24.44 15.65 15.32
N ASP A 203 -23.69 14.58 15.48
CA ASP A 203 -22.31 14.57 15.98
C ASP A 203 -21.49 13.40 15.41
N ILE A 204 -21.25 13.43 14.09
CA ILE A 204 -20.48 12.39 13.42
C ILE A 204 -18.98 12.54 13.71
N GLN A 205 -18.32 11.42 14.01
CA GLN A 205 -16.86 11.35 14.18
C GLN A 205 -16.24 10.52 13.05
N ILE A 206 -15.30 11.14 12.33
CA ILE A 206 -14.65 10.54 11.17
C ILE A 206 -13.16 10.38 11.46
N GLN A 207 -12.61 9.20 11.15
CA GLN A 207 -11.19 8.94 11.25
C GLN A 207 -10.56 8.89 9.85
N TRP A 208 -9.34 9.42 9.76
CA TRP A 208 -8.58 9.58 8.52
C TRP A 208 -7.21 8.93 8.67
N THR A 209 -6.71 8.32 7.61
CA THR A 209 -5.30 7.96 7.56
C THR A 209 -4.45 9.23 7.65
N LYS A 210 -3.43 9.22 8.50
CA LYS A 210 -2.48 10.33 8.65
C LYS A 210 -1.41 10.26 7.54
N ASN A 211 -1.85 10.34 6.30
CA ASN A 211 -0.97 10.51 5.16
C ASN A 211 -1.25 11.88 4.55
N GLU A 212 -0.42 12.84 4.89
CA GLU A 212 -0.59 14.24 4.51
C GLU A 212 -0.66 14.39 3.00
N ARG A 213 0.20 13.69 2.28
CA ARG A 213 0.32 13.76 0.83
C ARG A 213 -0.96 13.32 0.12
N GLU A 214 -1.51 12.17 0.53
CA GLU A 214 -2.75 11.63 -0.02
C GLU A 214 -3.94 12.54 0.29
N ASN A 215 -4.03 13.00 1.55
CA ASN A 215 -5.12 13.83 1.99
C ASN A 215 -5.13 15.18 1.27
N ILE A 216 -3.96 15.82 1.11
CA ILE A 216 -3.87 17.14 0.45
C ILE A 216 -4.07 17.02 -1.06
N ALA A 217 -3.70 15.91 -1.69
CA ALA A 217 -3.97 15.67 -3.10
C ALA A 217 -5.49 15.80 -3.40
N LEU A 218 -6.35 15.35 -2.48
CA LEU A 218 -7.80 15.54 -2.61
C LEU A 218 -8.20 17.03 -2.57
N GLY A 219 -7.44 17.88 -1.88
CA GLY A 219 -7.68 19.33 -1.84
C GLY A 219 -7.56 20.00 -3.21
N SER A 220 -6.84 19.39 -4.16
CA SER A 220 -6.74 19.91 -5.52
C SER A 220 -8.07 19.83 -6.30
N SER A 221 -8.99 18.93 -5.89
CA SER A 221 -10.26 18.73 -6.58
C SER A 221 -11.22 19.93 -6.49
N ILE A 222 -11.05 20.81 -5.51
CA ILE A 222 -11.90 22.00 -5.32
C ILE A 222 -11.78 22.97 -6.49
N ASN A 223 -10.55 23.20 -6.97
CA ASN A 223 -10.26 24.23 -7.97
C ASN A 223 -10.07 23.67 -9.38
N ASN A 224 -10.06 22.35 -9.54
CA ASN A 224 -9.85 21.72 -10.82
C ASN A 224 -11.12 21.05 -11.33
N PRO A 225 -11.59 21.37 -12.54
CA PRO A 225 -12.70 20.66 -13.16
C PRO A 225 -12.32 19.19 -13.46
N GLU A 226 -13.32 18.36 -13.58
CA GLU A 226 -13.23 16.90 -13.67
C GLU A 226 -12.07 16.34 -14.51
N ASN A 227 -11.93 16.84 -15.73
CA ASN A 227 -10.91 16.36 -16.65
C ASN A 227 -9.51 16.95 -16.40
N ASN A 228 -9.38 17.95 -15.54
CA ASN A 228 -8.13 18.65 -15.22
C ASN A 228 -7.76 18.52 -13.73
N TRP A 229 -8.44 17.62 -12.99
CA TRP A 229 -8.02 17.34 -11.62
C TRP A 229 -6.58 16.84 -11.62
N ASP A 230 -5.71 17.52 -10.90
CA ASP A 230 -4.27 17.24 -10.82
C ASP A 230 -3.85 17.10 -9.36
N THR A 231 -3.12 16.04 -9.06
CA THR A 231 -2.59 15.75 -7.72
C THR A 231 -1.19 16.32 -7.49
N THR A 232 -0.67 17.12 -8.43
CA THR A 232 0.68 17.70 -8.34
C THR A 232 0.77 18.69 -7.19
N ILE A 233 1.64 18.38 -6.24
CA ILE A 233 1.94 19.21 -5.08
C ILE A 233 3.33 19.84 -5.26
N THR A 234 3.40 21.17 -5.16
CA THR A 234 4.61 21.96 -5.36
C THR A 234 4.86 22.90 -4.19
N SER A 235 6.05 23.51 -4.15
CA SER A 235 6.38 24.56 -3.18
C SER A 235 5.48 25.80 -3.28
N GLN A 236 4.77 26.00 -4.39
CA GLN A 236 3.87 27.13 -4.62
C GLN A 236 2.44 26.87 -4.19
N ASN A 237 1.95 25.61 -4.31
CA ASN A 237 0.51 25.30 -4.11
C ASN A 237 0.19 24.52 -2.83
N TYR A 238 1.17 23.93 -2.12
CA TYR A 238 0.90 23.03 -1.00
C TYR A 238 0.06 23.67 0.12
N LEU A 239 0.26 24.96 0.44
CA LEU A 239 -0.52 25.65 1.45
C LEU A 239 -1.98 25.86 1.04
N GLU A 240 -2.22 26.15 -0.23
CA GLU A 240 -3.57 26.25 -0.79
C GLU A 240 -4.27 24.89 -0.70
N LEU A 241 -3.59 23.82 -1.13
CA LEU A 241 -4.16 22.47 -1.10
C LEU A 241 -4.48 21.99 0.32
N ILE A 242 -3.61 22.31 1.31
CA ILE A 242 -3.91 22.06 2.74
C ILE A 242 -5.18 22.78 3.17
N ASN A 243 -5.33 24.05 2.81
CA ASN A 243 -6.54 24.82 3.17
C ASN A 243 -7.77 24.24 2.47
N ASN A 244 -7.67 23.89 1.19
CA ASN A 244 -8.75 23.28 0.44
C ASN A 244 -9.21 21.96 1.06
N PHE A 245 -8.26 21.07 1.39
CA PHE A 245 -8.57 19.83 2.09
C PHE A 245 -9.23 20.09 3.45
N ALA A 246 -8.66 20.99 4.27
CA ALA A 246 -9.24 21.35 5.56
C ALA A 246 -10.68 21.87 5.40
N ASN A 247 -10.93 22.75 4.43
CA ASN A 247 -12.26 23.24 4.15
C ASN A 247 -13.23 22.12 3.76
N MET A 248 -12.79 21.17 2.89
CA MET A 248 -13.62 20.02 2.50
C MET A 248 -14.09 19.20 3.70
N ILE A 249 -13.19 18.86 4.62
CA ILE A 249 -13.54 18.01 5.75
C ILE A 249 -14.27 18.74 6.89
N PHE A 250 -14.13 20.07 6.97
CA PHE A 250 -14.79 20.86 8.02
C PHE A 250 -16.10 21.48 7.55
N GLU A 251 -16.18 21.92 6.29
CA GLU A 251 -17.40 22.47 5.69
C GLU A 251 -18.38 21.37 5.27
N GLY A 252 -17.88 20.17 4.97
CA GLY A 252 -18.70 19.00 4.63
C GLY A 252 -19.54 18.44 5.79
N THR A 253 -19.31 18.90 7.01
CA THR A 253 -20.09 18.52 8.17
C THR A 253 -20.90 19.72 8.65
N GLU A 254 -22.21 19.79 8.39
CA GLU A 254 -23.11 20.89 8.81
C GLU A 254 -23.05 21.21 10.33
N ALA A 255 -22.60 20.25 11.09
CA ALA A 255 -22.47 20.38 12.53
C ALA A 255 -21.15 21.04 12.92
N SER A 256 -20.99 22.30 12.59
CA SER A 256 -19.95 23.23 13.05
C SER A 256 -18.50 22.93 12.64
N ILE A 257 -18.11 23.61 11.66
CA ILE A 257 -16.80 24.14 11.26
C ILE A 257 -15.79 24.37 12.41
N SER A 258 -16.25 24.46 13.63
CA SER A 258 -15.41 24.79 14.80
C SER A 258 -14.84 23.60 15.56
N ASN A 259 -15.07 22.35 15.15
CA ASN A 259 -14.69 21.22 15.99
C ASN A 259 -13.83 20.18 15.26
N ILE A 260 -12.54 20.51 15.06
CA ILE A 260 -11.46 19.61 14.62
C ILE A 260 -11.47 18.26 15.39
N LYS A 261 -12.01 18.24 16.61
CA LYS A 261 -12.15 17.01 17.42
C LYS A 261 -13.01 15.91 16.79
N ARG A 262 -13.70 16.19 15.72
CA ARG A 262 -14.55 15.23 14.99
C ARG A 262 -13.83 14.54 13.82
N ASN A 263 -12.72 15.13 13.37
CA ASN A 263 -11.84 14.52 12.38
C ASN A 263 -10.56 14.09 13.09
N LEU A 264 -10.41 12.79 13.29
CA LEU A 264 -9.24 12.20 13.94
C LEU A 264 -8.31 11.64 12.87
N PHE A 265 -7.00 11.76 13.08
CA PHE A 265 -5.98 11.28 12.15
C PHE A 265 -5.09 10.27 12.84
N ASP A 266 -4.91 9.11 12.23
CA ASP A 266 -4.01 8.07 12.70
C ASP A 266 -3.12 7.56 11.56
N SER A 267 -1.89 7.21 11.86
CA SER A 267 -0.95 6.63 10.90
C SER A 267 -1.07 5.10 10.82
N ASP A 268 -1.76 4.50 11.77
CA ASP A 268 -1.94 3.05 11.89
C ASP A 268 -3.35 2.70 11.39
N SER A 269 -3.42 2.00 10.25
CA SER A 269 -4.70 1.60 9.65
C SER A 269 -5.43 0.56 10.48
N ASP A 270 -4.71 -0.32 11.21
CA ASP A 270 -5.32 -1.29 12.10
C ASP A 270 -6.08 -0.59 13.25
N ILE A 271 -5.55 0.52 13.77
CA ILE A 271 -6.24 1.35 14.77
C ILE A 271 -7.51 1.97 14.17
N ILE A 272 -7.44 2.48 12.96
CA ILE A 272 -8.58 3.11 12.28
C ILE A 272 -9.69 2.08 12.04
N LEU A 273 -9.32 0.96 11.46
CA LEU A 273 -10.20 -0.18 11.18
C LEU A 273 -10.90 -0.66 12.47
N ASN A 274 -10.11 -0.97 13.52
CA ASN A 274 -10.65 -1.43 14.78
C ASN A 274 -11.60 -0.40 15.44
N ASN A 275 -11.28 0.89 15.36
CA ASN A 275 -12.17 1.94 15.85
C ASN A 275 -13.47 2.02 15.06
N LEU A 276 -13.44 1.81 13.74
CA LEU A 276 -14.61 1.87 12.89
C LEU A 276 -15.62 0.78 13.25
N ILE A 277 -15.18 -0.47 13.39
CA ILE A 277 -16.06 -1.62 13.64
C ILE A 277 -16.35 -1.87 15.13
N ASN A 278 -15.56 -1.32 16.06
CA ASN A 278 -15.81 -1.51 17.49
C ASN A 278 -17.15 -0.87 17.90
N PRO A 279 -18.11 -1.67 18.41
CA PRO A 279 -19.44 -1.15 18.79
C PRO A 279 -19.40 -0.09 19.91
N THR A 280 -18.31 -0.03 20.69
CA THR A 280 -18.15 0.94 21.79
C THR A 280 -17.37 2.17 21.38
N SER A 281 -16.75 2.16 20.20
CA SER A 281 -16.06 3.32 19.66
C SER A 281 -17.05 4.40 19.21
N LYS A 282 -16.60 5.65 19.27
CA LYS A 282 -17.37 6.81 18.81
C LYS A 282 -17.09 7.15 17.35
N ILE A 283 -16.23 6.38 16.66
CA ILE A 283 -15.95 6.58 15.25
C ILE A 283 -17.09 6.00 14.44
N ASP A 284 -17.73 6.82 13.64
CA ASP A 284 -18.89 6.46 12.83
C ASP A 284 -18.53 6.14 11.39
N ALA A 285 -17.46 6.77 10.88
CA ALA A 285 -16.96 6.60 9.54
C ALA A 285 -15.43 6.76 9.48
N ALA A 286 -14.80 6.23 8.44
CA ALA A 286 -13.37 6.39 8.21
C ALA A 286 -13.06 6.54 6.71
N PHE A 287 -12.10 7.39 6.36
CA PHE A 287 -11.57 7.50 5.02
C PHE A 287 -10.28 6.68 4.92
N ILE A 288 -10.40 5.47 4.37
CA ILE A 288 -9.40 4.41 4.42
C ILE A 288 -9.21 3.76 3.05
N TYR A 289 -8.27 2.85 2.94
CA TYR A 289 -8.08 2.04 1.74
C TYR A 289 -9.18 0.97 1.61
N ASN A 290 -9.44 0.56 0.37
CA ASN A 290 -10.44 -0.46 0.08
C ASN A 290 -10.11 -1.81 0.76
N GLY A 291 -8.82 -2.17 0.87
CA GLY A 291 -8.41 -3.39 1.61
C GLY A 291 -8.75 -3.31 3.08
N ASP A 292 -8.42 -2.20 3.76
CA ASP A 292 -8.79 -1.97 5.17
C ASP A 292 -10.32 -2.00 5.35
N ALA A 293 -11.07 -1.49 4.36
CA ALA A 293 -12.53 -1.54 4.40
C ALA A 293 -13.07 -2.97 4.21
N LEU A 294 -12.37 -3.81 3.42
CA LEU A 294 -12.76 -5.21 3.23
C LEU A 294 -12.50 -6.03 4.51
N ASP A 295 -11.36 -5.82 5.17
CA ASP A 295 -11.06 -6.41 6.48
C ASP A 295 -12.09 -5.96 7.53
N ALA A 296 -12.46 -4.67 7.56
CA ALA A 296 -13.53 -4.19 8.43
C ALA A 296 -14.91 -4.80 8.10
N TYR A 297 -15.17 -5.13 6.85
CA TYR A 297 -16.40 -5.78 6.42
C TYR A 297 -16.50 -7.22 6.97
N TYR A 298 -15.38 -7.94 7.02
CA TYR A 298 -15.24 -9.26 7.63
C TYR A 298 -14.78 -9.18 9.10
N GLY A 299 -15.35 -8.25 9.86
CA GLY A 299 -14.89 -7.87 11.18
C GLY A 299 -15.11 -8.89 12.31
N HIS A 300 -15.70 -10.08 12.03
CA HIS A 300 -15.94 -11.11 13.03
C HIS A 300 -14.67 -11.61 13.73
N ASP A 301 -13.59 -11.71 12.98
CA ASP A 301 -12.28 -12.15 13.50
C ASP A 301 -11.71 -11.18 14.54
N ASN A 302 -11.98 -9.89 14.37
CA ASN A 302 -11.57 -8.85 15.30
C ASN A 302 -12.56 -8.69 16.47
N PHE A 303 -13.85 -8.87 16.21
CA PHE A 303 -14.93 -8.71 17.20
C PHE A 303 -15.99 -9.80 17.04
N SER A 304 -15.91 -10.87 17.80
CA SER A 304 -16.82 -12.03 17.71
C SER A 304 -18.31 -11.72 17.92
N ALA A 305 -18.65 -10.52 18.39
CA ALA A 305 -20.02 -10.04 18.52
C ALA A 305 -20.58 -9.40 17.24
N ILE A 306 -19.76 -9.30 16.19
CA ILE A 306 -20.13 -8.74 14.89
C ILE A 306 -20.31 -9.90 13.93
N THR A 307 -21.33 -9.83 13.09
CA THR A 307 -21.50 -10.73 11.96
C THR A 307 -20.90 -10.07 10.72
N ASP A 308 -20.15 -10.84 9.96
CA ASP A 308 -19.55 -10.37 8.71
C ASP A 308 -20.62 -9.83 7.75
N GLY A 309 -20.32 -8.74 7.09
CA GLY A 309 -21.19 -8.13 6.10
C GLY A 309 -22.35 -7.29 6.62
N ASP A 310 -22.67 -7.35 7.92
CA ASP A 310 -23.90 -6.74 8.47
C ASP A 310 -23.84 -5.21 8.51
N ARG A 311 -22.70 -4.62 8.82
CA ARG A 311 -22.61 -3.23 9.29
C ARG A 311 -21.88 -2.29 8.35
N LEU A 312 -20.79 -2.73 7.74
CA LEU A 312 -19.95 -1.84 6.96
C LEU A 312 -20.54 -1.58 5.59
N ARG A 313 -20.55 -0.31 5.18
CA ARG A 313 -20.85 0.13 3.81
C ARG A 313 -19.85 1.18 3.40
N ILE A 314 -19.75 1.41 2.10
CA ILE A 314 -18.78 2.34 1.53
C ILE A 314 -19.45 3.40 0.65
N ILE A 315 -18.77 4.53 0.53
CA ILE A 315 -19.03 5.55 -0.50
C ILE A 315 -17.73 5.76 -1.26
N ARG A 316 -17.77 5.48 -2.58
CA ARG A 316 -16.69 5.88 -3.48
C ARG A 316 -16.92 7.30 -3.90
N THR A 317 -15.95 8.16 -3.63
CA THR A 317 -16.07 9.58 -3.93
C THR A 317 -15.68 9.87 -5.38
N LYS A 318 -16.22 10.97 -5.92
CA LYS A 318 -15.96 11.46 -7.27
C LYS A 318 -14.46 11.56 -7.60
N TYR A 319 -13.67 12.00 -6.64
CA TYR A 319 -12.21 12.12 -6.75
C TYR A 319 -11.56 11.20 -5.73
N THR A 320 -10.70 10.32 -6.21
CA THR A 320 -9.93 9.43 -5.35
C THR A 320 -8.52 9.25 -5.86
N VAL A 321 -7.61 8.94 -4.95
CA VAL A 321 -6.23 8.56 -5.26
C VAL A 321 -6.09 7.05 -5.23
N ARG A 322 -5.32 6.54 -6.19
CA ARG A 322 -4.94 5.12 -6.27
C ARG A 322 -3.45 4.99 -6.03
N ILE A 323 -3.06 3.96 -5.29
CA ILE A 323 -1.68 3.69 -4.88
C ILE A 323 -1.35 2.27 -5.28
N LEU A 324 -0.14 2.10 -5.83
CA LEU A 324 0.42 0.83 -6.21
C LEU A 324 1.63 0.54 -5.35
N ASP A 325 1.54 -0.49 -4.51
CA ASP A 325 2.66 -0.96 -3.71
C ASP A 325 3.46 -2.00 -4.49
N CYS A 326 4.76 -1.75 -4.59
CA CYS A 326 5.63 -2.56 -5.42
C CYS A 326 6.88 -3.01 -4.65
N PHE A 327 7.35 -4.19 -5.01
CA PHE A 327 8.66 -4.66 -4.65
C PHE A 327 9.73 -3.93 -5.46
N VAL A 328 10.81 -3.49 -4.78
CA VAL A 328 11.98 -2.83 -5.36
C VAL A 328 13.28 -3.37 -4.79
N ILE A 329 14.37 -3.21 -5.54
CA ILE A 329 15.72 -3.62 -5.12
C ILE A 329 16.61 -2.39 -5.05
N SER A 330 17.42 -2.30 -3.98
CA SER A 330 18.44 -1.27 -3.83
C SER A 330 19.52 -1.38 -4.91
N SER A 331 19.92 -0.23 -5.47
CA SER A 331 21.08 -0.14 -6.36
C SER A 331 22.43 -0.30 -5.64
N SER A 332 22.43 -0.32 -4.31
CA SER A 332 23.65 -0.45 -3.50
C SER A 332 24.22 -1.85 -3.43
N ILE A 333 23.45 -2.88 -3.82
CA ILE A 333 23.92 -4.27 -3.86
C ILE A 333 24.35 -4.65 -5.28
N ASP A 334 25.37 -5.49 -5.39
CA ASP A 334 25.90 -5.92 -6.69
C ASP A 334 24.92 -6.85 -7.43
N ASP A 335 25.17 -7.06 -8.73
CA ASP A 335 24.30 -7.86 -9.61
C ASP A 335 24.13 -9.32 -9.12
N ASN A 336 25.15 -9.90 -8.51
CA ASN A 336 25.06 -11.28 -7.99
C ASN A 336 24.17 -11.33 -6.74
N GLU A 337 24.24 -10.32 -5.89
CA GLU A 337 23.35 -10.21 -4.71
C GLU A 337 21.92 -9.88 -5.14
N GLN A 338 21.73 -9.00 -6.12
CA GLN A 338 20.41 -8.73 -6.70
C GLN A 338 19.77 -10.00 -7.26
N LYS A 339 20.56 -10.78 -8.03
CA LYS A 339 20.10 -12.06 -8.60
C LYS A 339 19.70 -13.05 -7.50
N LYS A 340 20.53 -13.24 -6.47
CA LYS A 340 20.20 -14.12 -5.34
C LYS A 340 18.96 -13.69 -4.58
N LEU A 341 18.75 -12.38 -4.43
CA LEU A 341 17.58 -11.81 -3.81
C LEU A 341 16.34 -12.15 -4.64
N LEU A 342 16.38 -11.87 -5.95
CA LEU A 342 15.28 -12.16 -6.86
C LEU A 342 14.97 -13.65 -6.96
N GLU A 343 15.97 -14.52 -7.06
CA GLU A 343 15.79 -15.97 -7.05
C GLU A 343 15.08 -16.44 -5.77
N TYR A 344 15.50 -15.91 -4.62
CA TYR A 344 14.88 -16.28 -3.35
C TYR A 344 13.43 -15.82 -3.24
N PHE A 345 13.16 -14.56 -3.58
CA PHE A 345 11.79 -14.04 -3.55
C PHE A 345 10.91 -14.64 -4.65
N ASN A 346 11.50 -15.06 -5.78
CA ASN A 346 10.78 -15.84 -6.78
C ASN A 346 10.27 -17.15 -6.20
N ASP A 347 11.11 -17.87 -5.47
CA ASP A 347 10.74 -19.16 -4.88
C ASP A 347 9.64 -19.05 -3.82
N ILE A 348 9.61 -17.94 -3.06
CA ILE A 348 8.69 -17.79 -1.93
C ILE A 348 7.47 -16.92 -2.22
N ILE A 349 7.51 -16.02 -3.24
CA ILE A 349 6.41 -15.09 -3.55
C ILE A 349 6.16 -14.97 -5.06
N PHE A 350 7.17 -14.55 -5.86
CA PHE A 350 6.89 -14.05 -7.21
C PHE A 350 6.45 -15.12 -8.20
N LYS A 351 6.82 -16.39 -7.99
CA LYS A 351 6.34 -17.49 -8.82
C LYS A 351 4.80 -17.49 -8.92
N ASP A 352 4.12 -17.11 -7.83
CA ASP A 352 2.65 -17.12 -7.75
C ASP A 352 2.02 -15.83 -8.30
N ILE A 353 2.80 -14.76 -8.51
CA ILE A 353 2.38 -13.58 -9.27
C ILE A 353 2.28 -13.89 -10.77
N PHE A 354 3.24 -14.67 -11.29
CA PHE A 354 3.37 -14.95 -12.72
C PHE A 354 2.69 -16.26 -13.16
N VAL A 355 1.76 -16.77 -12.36
CA VAL A 355 0.90 -17.90 -12.71
C VAL A 355 -0.21 -17.44 -13.65
N THR A 356 -0.56 -18.23 -14.64
CA THR A 356 -1.72 -17.96 -15.50
C THR A 356 -3.02 -18.42 -14.82
N GLU A 357 -4.16 -17.85 -15.24
CA GLU A 357 -5.48 -18.27 -14.75
C GLU A 357 -5.71 -19.79 -14.98
N GLU A 358 -5.26 -20.31 -16.13
CA GLU A 358 -5.40 -21.74 -16.46
C GLU A 358 -4.61 -22.64 -15.48
N GLU A 359 -3.41 -22.21 -15.09
CA GLU A 359 -2.58 -22.94 -14.11
C GLU A 359 -3.19 -22.87 -12.73
N LEU A 360 -3.67 -21.70 -12.32
CA LEU A 360 -4.30 -21.50 -11.01
C LEU A 360 -5.60 -22.32 -10.86
N ASN A 361 -6.43 -22.36 -11.91
CA ASN A 361 -7.68 -23.15 -11.94
C ASN A 361 -7.46 -24.67 -11.90
N LYS A 362 -6.25 -25.16 -12.15
CA LYS A 362 -5.89 -26.58 -11.99
C LYS A 362 -5.50 -26.95 -10.56
N SER A 363 -5.30 -25.97 -9.70
CA SER A 363 -4.97 -26.20 -8.30
C SER A 363 -6.15 -26.79 -7.54
N ASN A 364 -5.87 -27.47 -6.43
CA ASN A 364 -6.94 -28.01 -5.58
C ASN A 364 -7.67 -26.86 -4.87
N PRO A 365 -8.98 -26.66 -5.08
CA PRO A 365 -9.74 -25.60 -4.42
C PRO A 365 -9.67 -25.62 -2.88
N GLU A 366 -9.53 -26.80 -2.27
CA GLU A 366 -9.50 -26.96 -0.82
C GLU A 366 -8.19 -26.45 -0.18
N THR A 367 -7.10 -26.41 -0.97
CA THR A 367 -5.76 -26.04 -0.46
C THR A 367 -5.16 -24.80 -1.13
N ILE A 368 -5.83 -24.24 -2.13
CA ILE A 368 -5.27 -23.19 -2.99
C ILE A 368 -4.85 -21.96 -2.19
N TYR A 369 -5.62 -21.55 -1.16
CA TYR A 369 -5.27 -20.44 -0.28
C TYR A 369 -4.08 -20.74 0.65
N GLN A 370 -3.69 -22.02 0.80
CA GLN A 370 -2.49 -22.43 1.53
C GLN A 370 -1.28 -22.56 0.61
N ASP A 371 -1.50 -23.01 -0.63
CA ASP A 371 -0.46 -23.36 -1.60
C ASP A 371 0.00 -22.16 -2.43
N ASN A 372 -0.92 -21.26 -2.82
CA ASN A 372 -0.60 -20.03 -3.53
C ASN A 372 -0.38 -18.90 -2.54
N VAL A 373 0.80 -18.32 -2.56
CA VAL A 373 1.22 -17.28 -1.61
C VAL A 373 0.40 -15.99 -1.74
N ILE A 374 0.03 -15.58 -2.96
CA ILE A 374 -0.73 -14.32 -3.17
C ILE A 374 -2.14 -14.46 -2.63
N LEU A 375 -2.80 -15.61 -2.85
CA LEU A 375 -4.12 -15.88 -2.29
C LEU A 375 -4.09 -15.97 -0.77
N ARG A 376 -3.04 -16.62 -0.20
CA ARG A 376 -2.87 -16.72 1.26
C ARG A 376 -2.65 -15.36 1.91
N ILE A 377 -1.84 -14.50 1.29
CA ILE A 377 -1.62 -13.16 1.80
C ILE A 377 -2.89 -12.32 1.66
N PHE A 378 -3.63 -12.44 0.54
CA PHE A 378 -4.94 -11.78 0.42
C PHE A 378 -5.89 -12.19 1.55
N ASP A 379 -6.00 -13.47 1.86
CA ASP A 379 -6.83 -13.99 2.96
C ASP A 379 -6.41 -13.43 4.33
N TYR A 380 -5.15 -13.01 4.47
CA TYR A 380 -4.61 -12.41 5.70
C TYR A 380 -4.79 -10.89 5.78
N VAL A 381 -4.62 -10.14 4.66
CA VAL A 381 -4.62 -8.65 4.66
C VAL A 381 -5.77 -8.02 3.90
N ASN A 382 -6.54 -8.77 3.13
CA ASN A 382 -7.67 -8.35 2.31
C ASN A 382 -7.36 -7.26 1.24
N TYR A 383 -6.08 -7.00 0.94
CA TYR A 383 -5.68 -6.02 -0.07
C TYR A 383 -5.78 -6.58 -1.48
N THR A 384 -6.19 -5.74 -2.43
CA THR A 384 -6.40 -6.15 -3.82
C THR A 384 -5.07 -6.49 -4.50
N PRO A 385 -4.84 -7.76 -4.90
CA PRO A 385 -3.60 -8.14 -5.56
C PRO A 385 -3.54 -7.59 -6.99
N THR A 386 -2.34 -7.23 -7.43
CA THR A 386 -2.09 -6.82 -8.81
C THR A 386 -1.96 -7.99 -9.76
N ALA A 387 -1.59 -9.17 -9.26
CA ALA A 387 -1.51 -10.40 -10.04
C ALA A 387 -2.89 -10.76 -10.60
N LYS A 388 -3.04 -10.67 -11.93
CA LYS A 388 -4.33 -10.82 -12.61
C LYS A 388 -5.00 -12.15 -12.33
N SER A 389 -4.26 -13.25 -12.33
CA SER A 389 -4.80 -14.59 -12.07
C SER A 389 -5.36 -14.71 -10.64
N ALA A 390 -4.64 -14.17 -9.65
CA ALA A 390 -5.10 -14.15 -8.26
C ALA A 390 -6.31 -13.24 -8.09
N TYR A 391 -6.29 -12.04 -8.68
CA TYR A 391 -7.43 -11.13 -8.70
C TYR A 391 -8.69 -11.79 -9.26
N ASP A 392 -8.59 -12.38 -10.46
CA ASP A 392 -9.71 -13.03 -11.14
C ASP A 392 -10.23 -14.23 -10.32
N TYR A 393 -9.34 -15.00 -9.70
CA TYR A 393 -9.71 -16.13 -8.85
C TYR A 393 -10.49 -15.69 -7.59
N ILE A 394 -9.97 -14.67 -6.87
CA ILE A 394 -10.63 -14.10 -5.68
C ILE A 394 -11.99 -13.56 -6.07
N TYR A 395 -12.07 -12.76 -7.12
CA TYR A 395 -13.31 -12.13 -7.56
C TYR A 395 -14.40 -13.13 -7.93
N LYS A 396 -14.02 -14.30 -8.49
CA LYS A 396 -14.95 -15.35 -8.91
C LYS A 396 -15.34 -16.29 -7.77
N ASN A 397 -14.44 -16.56 -6.82
CA ASN A 397 -14.62 -17.68 -5.89
C ASN A 397 -14.71 -17.24 -4.42
N TYR A 398 -13.95 -16.24 -3.97
CA TYR A 398 -13.89 -15.87 -2.54
C TYR A 398 -15.21 -15.28 -2.04
N PHE A 399 -15.87 -14.49 -2.86
CA PHE A 399 -17.13 -13.81 -2.51
C PHE A 399 -18.38 -14.58 -2.93
N TYR A 400 -18.24 -15.85 -3.33
CA TYR A 400 -19.35 -16.69 -3.73
C TYR A 400 -19.78 -17.60 -2.58
N ASP A 401 -21.05 -17.48 -2.19
CA ASP A 401 -21.66 -18.35 -1.18
C ASP A 401 -22.28 -19.57 -1.88
N GLU A 402 -21.74 -20.76 -1.64
CA GLU A 402 -22.19 -22.01 -2.23
C GLU A 402 -23.58 -22.42 -1.70
N GLU A 403 -23.96 -22.05 -0.47
CA GLU A 403 -25.23 -22.41 0.12
C GLU A 403 -26.40 -21.62 -0.53
N THR A 404 -26.22 -20.32 -0.68
CA THR A 404 -27.21 -19.43 -1.29
C THR A 404 -27.09 -19.32 -2.80
N GLN A 405 -26.00 -19.78 -3.38
CA GLN A 405 -25.63 -19.63 -4.80
C GLN A 405 -25.64 -18.16 -5.25
N THR A 406 -25.21 -17.25 -4.39
CA THR A 406 -25.14 -15.81 -4.66
C THR A 406 -23.75 -15.26 -4.36
N TYR A 407 -23.47 -14.10 -4.94
CA TYR A 407 -22.25 -13.36 -4.62
C TYR A 407 -22.53 -12.32 -3.54
N ASP A 408 -21.56 -12.12 -2.67
CA ASP A 408 -21.50 -10.94 -1.81
C ASP A 408 -21.07 -9.72 -2.65
N GLU A 409 -22.05 -9.05 -3.26
CA GLU A 409 -21.81 -7.91 -4.14
C GLU A 409 -21.26 -6.70 -3.39
N ILE A 410 -21.46 -6.61 -2.07
CA ILE A 410 -20.90 -5.53 -1.25
C ILE A 410 -19.40 -5.77 -1.09
N ALA A 411 -18.99 -6.95 -0.64
CA ALA A 411 -17.58 -7.31 -0.53
C ALA A 411 -16.85 -7.20 -1.87
N ARG A 412 -17.46 -7.67 -2.97
CA ARG A 412 -16.89 -7.52 -4.32
C ARG A 412 -16.71 -6.06 -4.71
N SER A 413 -17.67 -5.19 -4.36
CA SER A 413 -17.56 -3.76 -4.65
C SER A 413 -16.48 -3.08 -3.82
N ILE A 414 -16.19 -3.56 -2.60
CA ILE A 414 -15.10 -3.06 -1.76
C ILE A 414 -13.74 -3.55 -2.30
N PHE A 415 -13.65 -4.82 -2.67
CA PHE A 415 -12.43 -5.45 -3.20
C PHE A 415 -11.93 -4.78 -4.49
N GLN A 416 -12.82 -4.41 -5.40
CA GLN A 416 -12.46 -3.75 -6.64
C GLN A 416 -11.89 -2.36 -6.38
N VAL A 417 -10.77 -2.02 -7.02
CA VAL A 417 -10.25 -0.65 -7.00
C VAL A 417 -10.95 0.20 -8.05
N SER A 418 -11.07 1.49 -7.78
CA SER A 418 -11.69 2.44 -8.73
C SER A 418 -10.82 2.62 -9.97
N SER A 419 -11.49 2.68 -11.11
CA SER A 419 -10.95 3.20 -12.37
C SER A 419 -11.71 4.45 -12.76
N THR A 420 -11.07 5.34 -13.53
CA THR A 420 -11.77 6.52 -14.06
C THR A 420 -12.95 6.08 -14.90
N ASN A 421 -14.15 6.53 -14.50
CA ASN A 421 -15.41 6.21 -15.16
C ASN A 421 -16.31 7.44 -15.21
N GLU A 422 -16.37 8.09 -16.38
CA GLU A 422 -17.16 9.31 -16.59
C GLU A 422 -18.67 9.10 -16.41
N GLN A 423 -19.17 7.90 -16.70
CA GLN A 423 -20.61 7.59 -16.55
C GLN A 423 -21.01 7.52 -15.08
N LEU A 424 -20.13 6.98 -14.23
CA LEU A 424 -20.31 6.94 -12.78
C LEU A 424 -19.82 8.21 -12.09
N GLY A 425 -19.14 9.10 -12.81
CA GLY A 425 -18.58 10.33 -12.27
C GLY A 425 -17.35 10.09 -11.36
N ILE A 426 -16.59 9.02 -11.60
CA ILE A 426 -15.40 8.67 -10.82
C ILE A 426 -14.15 9.09 -11.60
N TYR A 427 -13.26 9.84 -10.95
CA TYR A 427 -11.99 10.31 -11.49
C TYR A 427 -10.86 9.89 -10.57
N VAL A 428 -10.03 8.97 -11.05
CA VAL A 428 -8.90 8.38 -10.30
C VAL A 428 -7.60 9.00 -10.75
N LYS A 429 -6.72 9.33 -9.81
CA LYS A 429 -5.36 9.80 -10.09
C LYS A 429 -4.34 9.08 -9.21
N ASN A 430 -3.13 8.95 -9.72
CA ASN A 430 -1.95 8.62 -8.93
C ASN A 430 -1.42 9.88 -8.20
N LEU A 431 -0.61 9.67 -7.18
CA LEU A 431 0.12 10.75 -6.53
C LEU A 431 1.36 11.11 -7.34
N SER A 432 1.51 12.41 -7.67
CA SER A 432 2.71 12.91 -8.33
C SER A 432 3.92 12.90 -7.39
N PRO A 433 5.15 12.73 -7.89
CA PRO A 433 6.34 12.86 -7.05
C PRO A 433 6.46 14.27 -6.45
N ILE A 434 6.99 14.37 -5.24
CA ILE A 434 7.21 15.63 -4.51
C ILE A 434 8.68 15.71 -4.13
N ASP A 435 9.30 16.87 -4.29
CA ASP A 435 10.66 17.09 -3.80
C ASP A 435 10.71 17.12 -2.25
N LYS A 436 11.83 16.70 -1.67
CA LYS A 436 11.99 16.54 -0.23
C LYS A 436 11.80 17.83 0.58
N GLU A 437 12.18 18.97 0.03
CA GLU A 437 12.02 20.26 0.70
C GLU A 437 10.54 20.63 0.80
N THR A 438 9.82 20.48 -0.31
CA THR A 438 8.36 20.69 -0.36
C THR A 438 7.64 19.71 0.57
N LEU A 439 8.00 18.41 0.56
CA LEU A 439 7.40 17.40 1.43
C LEU A 439 7.59 17.77 2.92
N SER A 440 8.80 18.17 3.32
CA SER A 440 9.08 18.56 4.70
C SER A 440 8.24 19.78 5.14
N LYS A 441 8.13 20.79 4.27
CA LYS A 441 7.31 21.98 4.53
C LYS A 441 5.83 21.65 4.63
N LEU A 442 5.36 20.78 3.73
CA LEU A 442 4.00 20.29 3.67
C LEU A 442 3.60 19.56 4.95
N THR A 443 4.41 18.59 5.42
CA THR A 443 4.15 17.84 6.65
C THR A 443 4.03 18.76 7.85
N LEU A 444 4.95 19.71 8.01
CA LEU A 444 4.91 20.68 9.11
C LEU A 444 3.65 21.57 9.03
N ALA A 445 3.31 22.07 7.84
CA ALA A 445 2.16 22.94 7.66
C ALA A 445 0.84 22.20 7.89
N PHE A 446 0.73 20.95 7.42
CA PHE A 446 -0.44 20.09 7.61
C PHE A 446 -0.67 19.79 9.08
N GLN A 447 0.37 19.35 9.80
CA GLN A 447 0.28 19.11 11.25
C GLN A 447 -0.13 20.37 12.01
N LYS A 448 0.45 21.52 11.66
CA LYS A 448 0.08 22.81 12.24
C LYS A 448 -1.37 23.18 12.00
N LYS A 449 -1.88 22.97 10.78
CA LYS A 449 -3.27 23.23 10.41
C LYS A 449 -4.26 22.35 11.18
N LEU A 450 -3.96 21.04 11.28
CA LEU A 450 -4.83 20.10 11.98
C LEU A 450 -4.81 20.23 13.50
N ASN A 451 -3.69 20.65 14.09
CA ASN A 451 -3.56 20.85 15.54
C ASN A 451 -4.03 22.23 15.99
N GLY A 452 -4.50 23.09 15.09
CA GLY A 452 -5.05 24.41 15.42
C GLY A 452 -4.01 25.47 15.78
N TYR A 453 -2.78 25.33 15.29
CA TYR A 453 -1.71 26.30 15.45
C TYR A 453 -1.60 27.24 14.25
#